data_6035e55a057cb8244f4d5fdde32372d2
#
_entry.id   6035e55a057cb8244f4d5fdde32372d2
#
_cell.length_a   1.000
_cell.length_b   1.000
_cell.length_c   1.000
_cell.angle_alpha   90.00
_cell.angle_beta   90.00
_cell.angle_gamma   90.00
#
_symmetry.space_group_name_H-M   'P 1'
#
loop_
_entity.id
_entity.type
_entity.pdbx_description
1 polymer ?
#
loop_
_entity_poly.entity_id
_entity_poly.type
_entity_poly.pdbx_seq_one_letter_code
_entity_poly.pdbx_strand_id
1 'polypeptide(L)'
;MKNMGLKNFDNSNKINLHTFAVCAYGESPYLEECVQSLLAQKVRTRILIATSTPNSYIYGIGEKYGIPVHINHGEKGLAGDWNFAYSCATTPLVTLAHQDDRYYVNYTEDVLAAAKKCRHPLIIFTDYNELRNGKTVTTNRLLKVKRLLLTPLKL
;
A
#
# COMPACT_ATOMS: atom_id res chain seq x y z
N MET A 1 -6.82 21.29 1.41
CA MET A 1 -6.58 20.27 2.45
C MET A 1 -7.91 19.96 3.12
N LYS A 2 -8.49 18.79 2.85
CA LYS A 2 -9.76 18.37 3.48
C LYS A 2 -9.46 17.88 4.90
N ASN A 3 -9.84 18.69 5.88
CA ASN A 3 -9.84 18.32 7.29
C ASN A 3 -10.97 17.30 7.54
N MET A 4 -10.75 16.06 7.16
CA MET A 4 -11.67 14.97 7.52
C MET A 4 -11.18 14.37 8.83
N GLY A 5 -11.75 14.87 9.92
CA GLY A 5 -11.42 14.39 11.26
C GLY A 5 -11.64 12.90 11.40
N LEU A 6 -10.60 12.21 11.81
CA LEU A 6 -10.56 10.77 12.17
C LEU A 6 -11.47 10.41 13.37
N LYS A 7 -12.48 11.23 13.69
CA LYS A 7 -13.28 11.12 14.91
C LYS A 7 -14.32 9.99 14.94
N ASN A 8 -14.61 9.33 13.79
CA ASN A 8 -15.60 8.25 13.73
C ASN A 8 -15.02 7.01 13.05
N PHE A 9 -14.06 6.33 13.72
CA PHE A 9 -13.70 4.96 13.37
C PHE A 9 -14.82 4.00 13.84
N ASP A 10 -15.95 4.02 13.14
CA ASP A 10 -16.96 2.98 13.32
C ASP A 10 -16.48 1.68 12.65
N ASN A 11 -16.54 0.58 13.39
CA ASN A 11 -16.13 -0.74 12.93
C ASN A 11 -16.95 -1.26 11.75
N SER A 12 -18.12 -0.68 11.46
CA SER A 12 -19.02 -1.10 10.38
C SER A 12 -18.57 -0.66 8.99
N ASN A 13 -17.59 0.27 8.86
CA ASN A 13 -17.24 0.88 7.57
C ASN A 13 -15.73 0.94 7.30
N LYS A 14 -14.97 -0.08 7.72
CA LYS A 14 -13.50 -0.13 7.57
C LYS A 14 -13.02 -0.01 6.13
N ILE A 15 -13.83 -0.46 5.17
CA ILE A 15 -13.53 -0.39 3.73
C ILE A 15 -13.33 1.05 3.22
N ASN A 16 -13.95 2.02 3.89
CA ASN A 16 -13.85 3.44 3.52
C ASN A 16 -12.74 4.20 4.28
N LEU A 17 -11.95 3.52 5.09
CA LEU A 17 -10.90 4.15 5.89
C LEU A 17 -9.52 4.07 5.25
N HIS A 18 -9.30 3.09 4.36
CA HIS A 18 -7.99 2.82 3.80
C HIS A 18 -8.09 2.35 2.34
N THR A 19 -7.09 2.73 1.53
CA THR A 19 -6.90 2.27 0.15
C THR A 19 -5.47 1.79 -0.04
N PHE A 20 -5.31 0.63 -0.66
CA PHE A 20 -4.05 0.24 -1.30
C PHE A 20 -4.03 0.82 -2.72
N ALA A 21 -3.11 1.73 -2.99
CA ALA A 21 -2.82 2.25 -4.31
C ALA A 21 -1.58 1.53 -4.86
N VAL A 22 -1.81 0.52 -5.70
CA VAL A 22 -0.74 -0.31 -6.28
C VAL A 22 -0.10 0.46 -7.43
N CYS A 23 1.18 0.76 -7.29
CA CYS A 23 1.99 1.40 -8.34
C CYS A 23 2.53 0.32 -9.29
N ALA A 24 1.90 0.16 -10.45
CA ALA A 24 2.27 -0.83 -11.45
C ALA A 24 3.07 -0.19 -12.59
N TYR A 25 4.16 -0.85 -13.02
CA TYR A 25 5.03 -0.40 -14.10
C TYR A 25 5.48 -1.58 -14.96
N GLY A 26 5.23 -1.51 -16.26
CA GLY A 26 5.55 -2.57 -17.20
C GLY A 26 4.83 -3.90 -16.89
N GLU A 27 5.42 -5.00 -17.34
CA GLU A 27 4.92 -6.36 -17.06
C GLU A 27 5.74 -6.99 -15.93
N SER A 28 5.32 -6.76 -14.70
CA SER A 28 5.98 -7.35 -13.53
C SER A 28 5.39 -8.71 -13.20
N PRO A 29 6.20 -9.78 -13.13
CA PRO A 29 5.71 -11.11 -12.76
C PRO A 29 5.19 -11.17 -11.31
N TYR A 30 5.44 -10.15 -10.50
CA TYR A 30 5.06 -10.08 -9.10
C TYR A 30 3.73 -9.35 -8.85
N LEU A 31 3.21 -8.60 -9.84
CA LEU A 31 1.99 -7.78 -9.67
C LEU A 31 0.80 -8.63 -9.19
N GLU A 32 0.62 -9.80 -9.77
CA GLU A 32 -0.50 -10.68 -9.39
C GLU A 32 -0.36 -11.18 -7.95
N GLU A 33 0.85 -11.55 -7.54
CA GLU A 33 1.14 -11.99 -6.17
C GLU A 33 0.94 -10.86 -5.15
N CYS A 34 1.35 -9.64 -5.50
CA CYS A 34 1.06 -8.45 -4.72
C CYS A 34 -0.46 -8.30 -4.51
N VAL A 35 -1.23 -8.24 -5.60
CA VAL A 35 -2.70 -8.09 -5.56
C VAL A 35 -3.37 -9.18 -4.73
N GLN A 36 -2.96 -10.44 -4.88
CA GLN A 36 -3.49 -11.55 -4.08
C GLN A 36 -3.25 -11.35 -2.58
N SER A 37 -2.06 -10.84 -2.20
CA SER A 37 -1.73 -10.55 -0.81
C SER A 37 -2.59 -9.43 -0.21
N LEU A 38 -2.99 -8.45 -1.05
CA LEU A 38 -3.89 -7.36 -0.65
C LEU A 38 -5.34 -7.85 -0.50
N LEU A 39 -5.78 -8.74 -1.37
CA LEU A 39 -7.12 -9.35 -1.29
C LEU A 39 -7.26 -10.30 -0.09
N ALA A 40 -6.16 -10.89 0.36
CA ALA A 40 -6.12 -11.80 1.51
C ALA A 40 -6.12 -11.09 2.88
N GLN A 41 -6.20 -9.76 2.93
CA GLN A 41 -6.20 -9.02 4.19
C GLN A 41 -7.39 -9.40 5.09
N LYS A 42 -7.16 -9.59 6.40
CA LYS A 42 -8.22 -9.85 7.40
C LYS A 42 -9.26 -8.73 7.42
N VAL A 43 -8.81 -7.50 7.26
CA VAL A 43 -9.68 -6.34 7.14
C VAL A 43 -9.64 -5.87 5.69
N ARG A 44 -10.75 -6.10 4.98
CA ARG A 44 -10.88 -5.67 3.58
C ARG A 44 -10.95 -4.16 3.48
N THR A 45 -10.23 -3.62 2.52
CA THR A 45 -10.20 -2.20 2.19
C THR A 45 -10.23 -2.02 0.67
N ARG A 46 -10.23 -0.79 0.21
CA ARG A 46 -10.19 -0.50 -1.22
C ARG A 46 -8.82 -0.83 -1.80
N ILE A 47 -8.81 -1.29 -3.04
CA ILE A 47 -7.60 -1.52 -3.83
C ILE A 47 -7.81 -0.83 -5.17
N LEU A 48 -6.80 -0.15 -5.66
CA LEU A 48 -6.71 0.36 -7.02
C LEU A 48 -5.32 0.09 -7.58
N ILE A 49 -5.22 0.02 -8.90
CA ILE A 49 -3.95 -0.03 -9.63
C ILE A 49 -3.75 1.29 -10.34
N ALA A 50 -2.58 1.89 -10.21
CA ALA A 50 -2.18 3.10 -10.93
C ALA A 50 -0.93 2.82 -11.76
N THR A 51 -0.91 3.28 -13.02
CA THR A 51 0.21 3.01 -13.94
C THR A 51 0.42 4.15 -14.93
N SER A 52 1.67 4.44 -15.28
CA SER A 52 2.07 5.28 -16.42
C SER A 52 2.46 4.46 -17.66
N THR A 53 2.44 3.12 -17.56
CA THR A 53 2.78 2.18 -18.63
C THR A 53 1.65 1.15 -18.85
N PRO A 54 0.44 1.60 -19.25
CA PRO A 54 -0.70 0.71 -19.43
C PRO A 54 -0.39 -0.36 -20.49
N ASN A 55 -0.74 -1.61 -20.17
CA ASN A 55 -0.57 -2.75 -21.06
C ASN A 55 -1.64 -3.82 -20.78
N SER A 56 -1.75 -4.80 -21.68
CA SER A 56 -2.75 -5.86 -21.58
C SER A 56 -2.63 -6.71 -20.30
N TYR A 57 -1.42 -6.90 -19.80
CA TYR A 57 -1.17 -7.64 -18.56
C TYR A 57 -1.75 -6.93 -17.35
N ILE A 58 -1.49 -5.63 -17.19
CA ILE A 58 -2.03 -4.83 -16.07
C ILE A 58 -3.55 -4.79 -16.13
N TYR A 59 -4.13 -4.56 -17.31
CA TYR A 59 -5.59 -4.58 -17.49
C TYR A 59 -6.18 -5.95 -17.19
N GLY A 60 -5.53 -7.03 -17.63
CA GLY A 60 -5.98 -8.40 -17.34
C GLY A 60 -6.00 -8.71 -15.84
N ILE A 61 -5.02 -8.23 -15.06
CA ILE A 61 -5.02 -8.33 -13.60
C ILE A 61 -6.17 -7.52 -12.99
N GLY A 62 -6.37 -6.28 -13.45
CA GLY A 62 -7.48 -5.44 -13.00
C GLY A 62 -8.84 -6.10 -13.22
N GLU A 63 -9.07 -6.62 -14.42
CA GLU A 63 -10.31 -7.31 -14.80
C GLU A 63 -10.51 -8.60 -14.00
N LYS A 64 -9.48 -9.45 -13.93
CA LYS A 64 -9.51 -10.74 -13.21
C LYS A 64 -9.95 -10.59 -11.76
N TYR A 65 -9.48 -9.53 -11.08
CA TYR A 65 -9.75 -9.30 -9.66
C TYR A 65 -10.79 -8.21 -9.37
N GLY A 66 -11.40 -7.61 -10.40
CA GLY A 66 -12.38 -6.53 -10.25
C GLY A 66 -11.77 -5.26 -9.63
N ILE A 67 -10.50 -4.96 -9.93
CA ILE A 67 -9.76 -3.82 -9.39
C ILE A 67 -9.67 -2.73 -10.44
N PRO A 68 -10.07 -1.47 -10.14
CA PRO A 68 -9.97 -0.37 -11.09
C PRO A 68 -8.51 -0.06 -11.43
N VAL A 69 -8.23 0.16 -12.73
CA VAL A 69 -6.93 0.57 -13.26
C VAL A 69 -7.01 2.04 -13.67
N HIS A 70 -6.16 2.88 -13.08
CA HIS A 70 -6.04 4.30 -13.37
C HIS A 70 -4.75 4.58 -14.15
N ILE A 71 -4.85 5.35 -15.23
CA ILE A 71 -3.72 5.66 -16.10
C ILE A 71 -3.17 7.05 -15.78
N ASN A 72 -1.88 7.13 -15.46
CA ASN A 72 -1.19 8.39 -15.28
C ASN A 72 -0.80 8.96 -16.67
N HIS A 73 -1.49 10.02 -17.09
CA HIS A 73 -1.18 10.79 -18.30
C HIS A 73 -0.32 12.03 -18.00
N GLY A 74 -0.03 12.29 -16.73
CA GLY A 74 0.74 13.45 -16.28
C GLY A 74 2.23 13.16 -16.15
N GLU A 75 2.82 13.69 -15.09
CA GLU A 75 4.23 13.49 -14.75
C GLU A 75 4.53 12.01 -14.52
N LYS A 76 5.54 11.50 -15.21
CA LYS A 76 6.01 10.11 -15.12
C LYS A 76 7.23 10.00 -14.22
N GLY A 77 7.55 8.77 -13.86
CA GLY A 77 8.67 8.44 -12.98
C GLY A 77 8.22 8.25 -11.53
N LEU A 78 9.16 7.84 -10.67
CA LEU A 78 8.84 7.36 -9.32
C LEU A 78 7.95 8.32 -8.52
N ALA A 79 8.34 9.59 -8.46
CA ALA A 79 7.58 10.60 -7.70
C ALA A 79 6.23 10.94 -8.37
N GLY A 80 6.22 11.11 -9.70
CA GLY A 80 4.99 11.41 -10.45
C GLY A 80 3.98 10.28 -10.35
N ASP A 81 4.41 9.04 -10.52
CA ASP A 81 3.53 7.87 -10.45
C ASP A 81 2.99 7.65 -9.02
N TRP A 82 3.80 7.87 -7.98
CA TRP A 82 3.35 7.77 -6.59
C TRP A 82 2.35 8.87 -6.24
N ASN A 83 2.60 10.11 -6.64
CA ASN A 83 1.67 11.23 -6.43
C ASN A 83 0.35 10.98 -7.15
N PHE A 84 0.39 10.46 -8.37
CA PHE A 84 -0.81 10.09 -9.10
C PHE A 84 -1.58 8.97 -8.40
N ALA A 85 -0.91 7.87 -8.02
CA ALA A 85 -1.53 6.76 -7.29
C ALA A 85 -2.19 7.24 -5.99
N TYR A 86 -1.51 8.10 -5.24
CA TYR A 86 -2.08 8.73 -4.03
C TYR A 86 -3.32 9.58 -4.35
N SER A 87 -3.30 10.35 -5.43
CA SER A 87 -4.42 11.23 -5.83
C SER A 87 -5.67 10.45 -6.25
N CYS A 88 -5.53 9.22 -6.74
CA CYS A 88 -6.64 8.34 -7.10
C CYS A 88 -7.41 7.80 -5.87
N ALA A 89 -6.80 7.82 -4.69
CA ALA A 89 -7.43 7.34 -3.48
C ALA A 89 -8.34 8.41 -2.86
N THR A 90 -9.50 7.97 -2.36
CA THR A 90 -10.51 8.84 -1.73
C THR A 90 -10.66 8.61 -0.23
N THR A 91 -9.88 7.70 0.33
CA THR A 91 -9.92 7.34 1.76
C THR A 91 -8.92 8.17 2.58
N PRO A 92 -9.14 8.33 3.90
CA PRO A 92 -8.24 9.07 4.77
C PRO A 92 -6.81 8.51 4.86
N LEU A 93 -6.67 7.19 4.74
CA LEU A 93 -5.39 6.49 4.77
C LEU A 93 -5.12 5.83 3.43
N VAL A 94 -3.90 5.95 2.96
CA VAL A 94 -3.44 5.36 1.69
C VAL A 94 -2.12 4.65 1.91
N THR A 95 -2.05 3.39 1.49
CA THR A 95 -0.79 2.68 1.33
C THR A 95 -0.38 2.74 -0.14
N LEU A 96 0.74 3.37 -0.44
CA LEU A 96 1.41 3.22 -1.73
C LEU A 96 2.05 1.83 -1.76
N ALA A 97 1.41 0.94 -2.49
CA ALA A 97 1.84 -0.45 -2.58
C ALA A 97 2.70 -0.66 -3.83
N HIS A 98 3.92 -1.16 -3.63
CA HIS A 98 4.76 -1.51 -4.76
C HIS A 98 4.33 -2.86 -5.34
N GLN A 99 4.37 -2.99 -6.65
CA GLN A 99 3.90 -4.19 -7.36
C GLN A 99 4.69 -5.46 -7.07
N ASP A 100 5.87 -5.34 -6.47
CA ASP A 100 6.79 -6.41 -6.11
C ASP A 100 6.84 -6.71 -4.60
N ASP A 101 5.98 -6.05 -3.82
CA ASP A 101 5.82 -6.30 -2.39
C ASP A 101 4.69 -7.30 -2.10
N ARG A 102 4.84 -8.03 -1.00
CA ARG A 102 3.82 -8.92 -0.42
C ARG A 102 3.44 -8.44 0.97
N TYR A 103 2.15 -8.38 1.24
CA TYR A 103 1.62 -7.87 2.50
C TYR A 103 1.14 -9.01 3.39
N TYR A 104 1.57 -9.01 4.66
CA TYR A 104 1.02 -9.93 5.64
C TYR A 104 -0.47 -9.70 5.85
N VAL A 105 -1.21 -10.78 6.12
CA VAL A 105 -2.69 -10.76 6.21
C VAL A 105 -3.27 -9.82 7.28
N ASN A 106 -2.46 -9.39 8.25
CA ASN A 106 -2.84 -8.46 9.32
C ASN A 106 -2.41 -7.01 9.06
N TYR A 107 -1.75 -6.72 7.93
CA TYR A 107 -1.20 -5.38 7.64
C TYR A 107 -2.24 -4.26 7.79
N THR A 108 -3.41 -4.42 7.16
CA THR A 108 -4.47 -3.40 7.22
C THR A 108 -4.99 -3.22 8.65
N GLU A 109 -5.15 -4.31 9.40
CA GLU A 109 -5.58 -4.26 10.79
C GLU A 109 -4.59 -3.46 11.65
N ASP A 110 -3.29 -3.71 11.48
CA ASP A 110 -2.23 -3.04 12.23
C ASP A 110 -2.13 -1.55 11.87
N VAL A 111 -2.23 -1.20 10.59
CA VAL A 111 -2.22 0.20 10.12
C VAL A 111 -3.43 0.97 10.68
N LEU A 112 -4.62 0.39 10.63
CA LEU A 112 -5.82 1.03 11.19
C LEU A 112 -5.72 1.18 12.71
N ALA A 113 -5.17 0.19 13.42
CA ALA A 113 -4.94 0.26 14.86
C ALA A 113 -3.93 1.35 15.22
N ALA A 114 -2.83 1.47 14.45
CA ALA A 114 -1.83 2.53 14.63
C ALA A 114 -2.43 3.92 14.38
N ALA A 115 -3.19 4.08 13.30
CA ALA A 115 -3.86 5.34 12.96
C ALA A 115 -4.85 5.78 14.05
N LYS A 116 -5.55 4.83 14.67
CA LYS A 116 -6.48 5.11 15.78
C LYS A 116 -5.77 5.57 17.05
N LYS A 117 -4.56 5.07 17.31
CA LYS A 117 -3.76 5.47 18.49
C LYS A 117 -3.15 6.86 18.34
N CYS A 118 -2.86 7.29 17.12
CA CYS A 118 -2.23 8.58 16.83
C CYS A 118 -3.30 9.61 16.48
N ARG A 119 -3.28 10.78 17.13
CA ARG A 119 -4.29 11.83 16.94
C ARG A 119 -4.33 12.39 15.51
N HIS A 120 -3.15 12.52 14.87
CA HIS A 120 -2.98 13.01 13.50
C HIS A 120 -1.72 12.39 12.90
N PRO A 121 -1.74 11.10 12.52
CA PRO A 121 -0.56 10.48 11.91
C PRO A 121 -0.34 11.09 10.52
N LEU A 122 0.87 11.60 10.28
CA LEU A 122 1.28 12.05 8.96
C LEU A 122 1.70 10.86 8.10
N ILE A 123 2.50 9.96 8.68
CA ILE A 123 3.00 8.75 8.04
C ILE A 123 2.98 7.61 9.07
N ILE A 124 2.64 6.41 8.62
CA ILE A 124 2.72 5.18 9.39
C ILE A 124 3.69 4.25 8.69
N PHE A 125 4.74 3.84 9.39
CA PHE A 125 5.70 2.84 8.89
C PHE A 125 5.45 1.49 9.55
N THR A 126 5.55 0.42 8.76
CA THR A 126 5.60 -0.95 9.26
C THR A 126 7.00 -1.50 9.15
N ASP A 127 7.34 -2.47 9.99
CA ASP A 127 8.54 -3.27 9.78
C ASP A 127 8.35 -4.18 8.55
N TYR A 128 9.44 -4.66 7.98
CA TYR A 128 9.40 -5.51 6.79
C TYR A 128 10.48 -6.60 6.85
N ASN A 129 10.25 -7.64 6.09
CA ASN A 129 11.22 -8.70 5.83
C ASN A 129 11.60 -8.67 4.35
N GLU A 130 12.77 -9.20 4.02
CA GLU A 130 13.16 -9.35 2.62
C GLU A 130 12.77 -10.75 2.13
N LEU A 131 12.28 -10.82 0.88
CA LEU A 131 12.07 -12.09 0.18
C LEU A 131 13.22 -12.31 -0.80
N ARG A 132 14.04 -13.34 -0.56
CA ARG A 132 15.17 -13.69 -1.43
C ARG A 132 15.06 -15.14 -1.88
N ASN A 133 14.98 -15.36 -3.18
CA ASN A 133 14.87 -16.72 -3.77
C ASN A 133 13.74 -17.54 -3.09
N GLY A 134 12.57 -16.93 -2.89
CA GLY A 134 11.41 -17.57 -2.25
C GLY A 134 11.53 -17.79 -0.73
N LYS A 135 12.62 -17.37 -0.10
CA LYS A 135 12.82 -17.50 1.35
C LYS A 135 12.72 -16.15 2.05
N THR A 136 11.96 -16.12 3.13
CA THR A 136 11.84 -14.92 3.99
C THR A 136 13.09 -14.74 4.84
N VAL A 137 13.76 -13.61 4.68
CA VAL A 137 14.91 -13.19 5.49
C VAL A 137 14.42 -12.16 6.52
N THR A 138 14.34 -12.57 7.77
CA THR A 138 13.83 -11.73 8.87
C THR A 138 14.89 -10.83 9.48
N THR A 139 16.16 -11.21 9.38
CA THR A 139 17.29 -10.44 9.94
C THR A 139 18.49 -10.53 9.03
N ASN A 140 19.07 -9.38 8.71
CA ASN A 140 20.42 -9.24 8.14
C ASN A 140 21.02 -7.92 8.65
N ARG A 141 22.31 -7.67 8.34
CA ARG A 141 23.01 -6.46 8.81
C ARG A 141 22.31 -5.16 8.34
N LEU A 142 21.83 -5.14 7.09
CA LEU A 142 21.16 -3.98 6.51
C LEU A 142 19.79 -3.74 7.15
N LEU A 143 18.98 -4.79 7.35
CA LEU A 143 17.70 -4.69 8.04
C LEU A 143 17.85 -4.18 9.48
N LYS A 144 18.89 -4.64 10.20
CA LYS A 144 19.18 -4.15 11.57
C LYS A 144 19.44 -2.64 11.56
N VAL A 145 20.26 -2.14 10.62
CA VAL A 145 20.55 -0.71 10.49
C VAL A 145 19.29 0.08 10.14
N LYS A 146 18.50 -0.39 9.16
CA LYS A 146 17.24 0.26 8.76
C LYS A 146 16.23 0.32 9.92
N ARG A 147 16.07 -0.76 10.67
CA ARG A 147 15.20 -0.80 11.85
C ARG A 147 15.65 0.17 12.94
N LEU A 148 16.97 0.28 13.15
CA LEU A 148 17.52 1.25 14.10
C LEU A 148 17.20 2.69 13.69
N LEU A 149 17.31 3.02 12.40
CA LEU A 149 17.00 4.35 11.87
C LEU A 149 15.50 4.69 11.91
N LEU A 150 14.63 3.68 11.86
CA LEU A 150 13.18 3.85 11.95
C LEU A 150 12.65 3.85 13.39
N THR A 151 13.51 3.51 14.38
CA THR A 151 13.12 3.58 15.79
C THR A 151 13.04 5.05 16.20
N PRO A 152 11.87 5.57 16.65
CA PRO A 152 11.77 6.96 17.07
C PRO A 152 12.75 7.20 18.23
N LEU A 153 13.60 8.21 18.10
CA LEU A 153 14.37 8.73 19.21
C LEU A 153 13.37 9.13 20.31
N LYS A 154 13.41 8.43 21.43
CA LYS A 154 12.70 8.90 22.62
C LYS A 154 13.46 10.16 23.10
N LEU A 155 12.93 11.32 22.73
CA LEU A 155 13.31 12.61 23.33
C LEU A 155 12.66 12.73 24.69
#